data_e04707649ad16131b1893aa2e339c60f
#
_entry.id   e04707649ad16131b1893aa2e339c60f
#
_cell.length_a   1.000
_cell.length_b   1.000
_cell.length_c   1.000
_cell.angle_alpha   90.00
_cell.angle_beta   90.00
_cell.angle_gamma   90.00
#
_symmetry.space_group_name_H-M   'P 1'
#
loop_
_entity.id
_entity.type
_entity.pdbx_description
1 polymer ?
#
loop_
_entity_poly.entity_id
_entity_poly.type
_entity_poly.pdbx_seq_one_letter_code
_entity_poly.pdbx_strand_id
1 'polypeptide(L)'
;MLRWLRCILAVIAILIVLTVFVPLAYIEGACRPSYGTTAASAPTVTLPAIDERGYRRKLNNTFFTFPEWYIVYSFEDFGRFLDRSSESHFNYLGHIFGFWRSFCTINRAVPATGESLTEVKTMIYIIGISYSVEYAVKGFYENTIGRVFEWIRGDKRTPQDEFGRAVLQDYAAFLYTIPWYKYPFREKLDGLMALSAPTPSNLRSWERDFALGAEYFVKIGYASLIQKALDAGGDDEPRDIMFVVATLPPQVLASEPRIKPIRALNAEWQLVQAPRYKALTEILQGLLDQGIGLAEIAGNHDILITVIAPDAAKLDIKGTMELFSLELDARPGFRRAGLKARVDQLVDINRELKTRGASIEHFYDY
;
A
#
# COMPACT_ATOMS: atom_id res chain seq x y z
N MET A 1 36.94 25.97 5.41
CA MET A 1 36.40 24.95 4.54
C MET A 1 36.25 23.59 5.22
N LEU A 2 37.31 22.99 5.75
CA LEU A 2 37.26 21.63 6.35
C LEU A 2 36.36 21.52 7.60
N ARG A 3 36.24 22.54 8.44
CA ARG A 3 35.31 22.56 9.59
C ARG A 3 33.85 22.55 9.16
N TRP A 4 33.48 23.34 8.17
CA TRP A 4 32.12 23.37 7.60
C TRP A 4 31.74 22.02 6.98
N LEU A 5 32.62 21.40 6.23
CA LEU A 5 32.43 20.08 5.66
C LEU A 5 32.16 19.01 6.75
N ARG A 6 32.96 19.04 7.85
CA ARG A 6 32.76 18.14 9.00
C ARG A 6 31.40 18.37 9.67
N CYS A 7 30.96 19.63 9.84
CA CYS A 7 29.66 19.94 10.41
C CYS A 7 28.53 19.42 9.50
N ILE A 8 28.62 19.63 8.19
CA ILE A 8 27.63 19.11 7.23
C ILE A 8 27.56 17.58 7.28
N LEU A 9 28.73 16.90 7.25
CA LEU A 9 28.76 15.44 7.34
C LEU A 9 28.20 14.92 8.67
N ALA A 10 28.49 15.61 9.79
CA ALA A 10 27.93 15.25 11.09
C ALA A 10 26.39 15.43 11.12
N VAL A 11 25.87 16.51 10.56
CA VAL A 11 24.42 16.73 10.46
C VAL A 11 23.77 15.65 9.59
N ILE A 12 24.35 15.32 8.44
CA ILE A 12 23.84 14.25 7.57
C ILE A 12 23.86 12.91 8.30
N ALA A 13 24.95 12.57 9.00
CA ALA A 13 25.05 11.34 9.78
C ALA A 13 23.98 11.28 10.88
N ILE A 14 23.77 12.37 11.62
CA ILE A 14 22.72 12.48 12.63
C ILE A 14 21.33 12.29 12.01
N LEU A 15 21.03 12.93 10.87
CA LEU A 15 19.76 12.78 10.18
C LEU A 15 19.53 11.34 9.74
N ILE A 16 20.53 10.66 9.18
CA ILE A 16 20.46 9.24 8.82
C ILE A 16 20.16 8.38 10.05
N VAL A 17 20.89 8.58 11.14
CA VAL A 17 20.70 7.86 12.40
C VAL A 17 19.26 8.08 12.91
N LEU A 18 18.81 9.32 12.97
CA LEU A 18 17.43 9.63 13.42
C LEU A 18 16.37 9.00 12.52
N THR A 19 16.56 9.02 11.21
CA THR A 19 15.60 8.44 10.24
C THR A 19 15.48 6.92 10.41
N VAL A 20 16.53 6.23 10.84
CA VAL A 20 16.51 4.78 11.08
C VAL A 20 16.03 4.47 12.51
N PHE A 21 16.62 5.09 13.51
CA PHE A 21 16.40 4.68 14.90
C PHE A 21 15.13 5.23 15.53
N VAL A 22 14.62 6.39 15.10
CA VAL A 22 13.38 6.95 15.66
C VAL A 22 12.17 6.07 15.33
N PRO A 23 11.94 5.64 14.07
CA PRO A 23 10.84 4.73 13.76
C PRO A 23 10.96 3.38 14.45
N LEU A 24 12.18 2.80 14.49
CA LEU A 24 12.43 1.55 15.21
C LEU A 24 12.08 1.69 16.71
N ALA A 25 12.59 2.72 17.37
CA ALA A 25 12.30 2.96 18.77
C ALA A 25 10.81 3.23 19.03
N TYR A 26 10.14 3.92 18.11
CA TYR A 26 8.71 4.17 18.18
C TYR A 26 7.91 2.86 18.09
N ILE A 27 8.15 2.04 17.06
CA ILE A 27 7.41 0.80 16.85
C ILE A 27 7.72 -0.23 17.94
N GLU A 28 8.98 -0.49 18.24
CA GLU A 28 9.38 -1.52 19.21
C GLU A 28 9.23 -1.07 20.67
N GLY A 29 9.25 0.25 20.92
CA GLY A 29 9.04 0.82 22.25
C GLY A 29 7.57 1.06 22.60
N ALA A 30 6.88 1.84 21.76
CA ALA A 30 5.53 2.35 22.06
C ALA A 30 4.40 1.53 21.43
N CYS A 31 4.70 0.68 20.43
CA CYS A 31 3.68 -0.02 19.64
C CYS A 31 3.72 -1.54 19.82
N ARG A 32 4.11 -2.00 20.99
CA ARG A 32 4.16 -3.44 21.28
C ARG A 32 2.78 -4.09 21.19
N PRO A 33 2.69 -5.36 20.73
CA PRO A 33 1.44 -6.11 20.72
C PRO A 33 0.77 -6.10 22.10
N SER A 34 -0.51 -5.80 22.15
CA SER A 34 -1.28 -5.86 23.39
C SER A 34 -1.68 -7.31 23.63
N TYR A 35 -1.18 -7.90 24.70
CA TYR A 35 -1.57 -9.25 25.09
C TYR A 35 -3.11 -9.33 25.25
N GLY A 36 -3.76 -10.18 24.49
CA GLY A 36 -5.17 -10.56 24.67
C GLY A 36 -6.20 -9.90 23.77
N THR A 37 -5.83 -8.98 22.87
CA THR A 37 -6.82 -8.20 22.12
C THR A 37 -7.27 -8.78 20.77
N THR A 38 -6.61 -9.75 20.22
CA THR A 38 -6.99 -10.32 18.90
C THR A 38 -6.70 -11.80 18.78
N ALA A 39 -7.34 -12.61 19.62
CA ALA A 39 -7.40 -14.04 19.30
C ALA A 39 -8.00 -14.23 17.89
N ALA A 40 -7.49 -15.23 17.15
CA ALA A 40 -8.11 -15.62 15.89
C ALA A 40 -9.58 -15.97 16.15
N SER A 41 -10.47 -15.53 15.28
CA SER A 41 -11.89 -15.87 15.44
C SER A 41 -12.10 -17.37 15.31
N ALA A 42 -12.96 -17.92 16.15
CA ALA A 42 -13.30 -19.35 16.06
C ALA A 42 -14.08 -19.62 14.76
N PRO A 43 -13.89 -20.78 14.14
CA PRO A 43 -14.65 -21.19 12.96
C PRO A 43 -16.14 -21.26 13.29
N THR A 44 -16.99 -20.77 12.39
CA THR A 44 -18.45 -20.96 12.46
C THR A 44 -18.92 -22.10 11.58
N VAL A 45 -18.08 -22.48 10.61
CA VAL A 45 -18.34 -23.59 9.67
C VAL A 45 -17.38 -24.72 9.98
N THR A 46 -17.91 -25.95 10.10
CA THR A 46 -17.08 -27.13 10.22
C THR A 46 -16.70 -27.60 8.82
N LEU A 47 -15.43 -27.52 8.49
CA LEU A 47 -14.85 -27.97 7.22
C LEU A 47 -14.06 -29.27 7.41
N PRO A 48 -13.99 -30.14 6.39
CA PRO A 48 -13.02 -31.24 6.39
C PRO A 48 -11.59 -30.69 6.39
N ALA A 49 -10.63 -31.52 6.83
CA ALA A 49 -9.22 -31.13 6.81
C ALA A 49 -8.75 -30.77 5.39
N ILE A 50 -8.02 -29.69 5.29
CA ILE A 50 -7.46 -29.17 4.05
C ILE A 50 -5.93 -29.29 4.15
N ASP A 51 -5.37 -30.24 3.40
CA ASP A 51 -3.95 -30.63 3.43
C ASP A 51 -3.18 -30.11 2.19
N GLU A 52 -3.81 -29.28 1.34
CA GLU A 52 -3.17 -28.71 0.17
C GLU A 52 -1.95 -27.88 0.55
N ARG A 53 -0.83 -28.17 -0.09
CA ARG A 53 0.43 -27.48 0.16
C ARG A 53 0.28 -25.99 -0.14
N GLY A 54 0.66 -25.14 0.82
CA GLY A 54 0.57 -23.68 0.70
C GLY A 54 -0.82 -23.11 0.97
N TYR A 55 -1.81 -23.94 1.37
CA TYR A 55 -3.12 -23.44 1.77
C TYR A 55 -3.06 -22.59 3.02
N ARG A 56 -2.46 -23.11 4.09
CA ARG A 56 -2.39 -22.42 5.38
C ARG A 56 -1.29 -21.36 5.37
N ARG A 57 -1.68 -20.11 5.63
CA ARG A 57 -0.77 -18.98 5.79
C ARG A 57 -0.94 -18.35 7.17
N LYS A 58 0.07 -17.59 7.60
CA LYS A 58 0.06 -16.96 8.92
C LYS A 58 -0.96 -15.83 8.97
N LEU A 59 -1.84 -15.85 9.99
CA LEU A 59 -2.84 -14.78 10.21
C LEU A 59 -2.22 -13.37 10.19
N ASN A 60 -1.02 -13.25 10.73
CA ASN A 60 -0.36 -11.95 10.84
C ASN A 60 0.01 -11.32 9.49
N ASN A 61 0.15 -12.13 8.44
CA ASN A 61 0.57 -11.63 7.12
C ASN A 61 -0.45 -10.65 6.54
N THR A 62 -1.76 -10.92 6.62
CA THR A 62 -2.78 -10.00 6.11
C THR A 62 -2.63 -8.58 6.70
N PHE A 63 -2.27 -8.48 7.98
CA PHE A 63 -2.10 -7.18 8.64
C PHE A 63 -0.80 -6.48 8.21
N PHE A 64 0.29 -7.24 8.09
CA PHE A 64 1.59 -6.68 7.74
C PHE A 64 1.77 -6.38 6.24
N THR A 65 0.84 -6.80 5.39
CA THR A 65 0.78 -6.38 3.99
C THR A 65 0.32 -4.92 3.84
N PHE A 66 -0.47 -4.39 4.79
CA PHE A 66 -0.99 -3.02 4.71
C PHE A 66 0.09 -1.93 4.57
N PRO A 67 1.23 -1.94 5.30
CA PRO A 67 2.24 -0.90 5.15
C PRO A 67 2.79 -0.74 3.74
N GLU A 68 2.91 -1.83 2.97
CA GLU A 68 3.29 -1.75 1.56
C GLU A 68 2.22 -1.03 0.75
N TRP A 69 0.96 -1.41 0.95
CA TRP A 69 -0.18 -0.78 0.29
C TRP A 69 -0.38 0.67 0.73
N TYR A 70 0.00 1.04 1.95
CA TYR A 70 -0.01 2.43 2.36
C TYR A 70 0.84 3.30 1.44
N ILE A 71 2.02 2.80 1.05
CA ILE A 71 2.92 3.51 0.11
C ILE A 71 2.24 3.65 -1.26
N VAL A 72 1.61 2.57 -1.77
CA VAL A 72 0.86 2.59 -3.04
C VAL A 72 -0.23 3.68 -3.01
N TYR A 73 -1.05 3.68 -1.96
CA TYR A 73 -2.10 4.70 -1.79
C TYR A 73 -1.55 6.11 -1.64
N SER A 74 -0.41 6.26 -0.98
CA SER A 74 0.22 7.57 -0.82
C SER A 74 0.66 8.15 -2.17
N PHE A 75 1.20 7.35 -3.07
CA PHE A 75 1.51 7.79 -4.44
C PHE A 75 0.25 8.07 -5.25
N GLU A 76 -0.81 7.28 -5.10
CA GLU A 76 -2.09 7.55 -5.73
C GLU A 76 -2.71 8.88 -5.24
N ASP A 77 -2.72 9.08 -3.92
CA ASP A 77 -3.22 10.32 -3.31
C ASP A 77 -2.41 11.53 -3.79
N PHE A 78 -1.09 11.39 -3.90
CA PHE A 78 -0.23 12.43 -4.45
C PHE A 78 -0.56 12.72 -5.92
N GLY A 79 -0.70 11.69 -6.77
CA GLY A 79 -1.07 11.87 -8.17
C GLY A 79 -2.41 12.58 -8.35
N ARG A 80 -3.42 12.21 -7.56
CA ARG A 80 -4.74 12.87 -7.55
C ARG A 80 -4.69 14.29 -6.98
N PHE A 81 -3.84 14.53 -5.98
CA PHE A 81 -3.65 15.87 -5.42
C PHE A 81 -3.13 16.84 -6.47
N LEU A 82 -2.22 16.38 -7.34
CA LEU A 82 -1.66 17.20 -8.43
C LEU A 82 -2.68 17.59 -9.50
N ASP A 83 -3.87 16.99 -9.55
CA ASP A 83 -4.95 17.47 -10.44
C ASP A 83 -5.47 18.85 -10.01
N ARG A 84 -5.34 19.19 -8.72
CA ARG A 84 -5.93 20.40 -8.14
C ARG A 84 -4.91 21.39 -7.58
N SER A 85 -3.70 20.93 -7.30
CA SER A 85 -2.67 21.71 -6.63
C SER A 85 -1.29 21.37 -7.18
N SER A 86 -0.26 21.97 -6.64
CA SER A 86 1.14 21.72 -6.99
C SER A 86 1.87 20.90 -5.92
N GLU A 87 3.01 20.35 -6.29
CA GLU A 87 3.84 19.53 -5.44
C GLU A 87 4.24 20.23 -4.14
N SER A 88 4.44 21.54 -4.18
CA SER A 88 4.85 22.35 -3.03
C SER A 88 3.79 22.46 -1.92
N HIS A 89 2.55 22.06 -2.18
CA HIS A 89 1.44 22.10 -1.23
C HIS A 89 1.04 20.70 -0.73
N PHE A 90 1.68 19.65 -1.21
CA PHE A 90 1.38 18.29 -0.77
C PHE A 90 1.89 18.04 0.66
N ASN A 91 1.11 17.30 1.45
CA ASN A 91 1.39 17.05 2.86
C ASN A 91 2.36 15.87 3.07
N TYR A 92 3.59 15.99 2.57
CA TYR A 92 4.62 14.94 2.67
C TYR A 92 4.81 14.41 4.10
N LEU A 93 4.90 15.32 5.08
CA LEU A 93 5.10 14.92 6.49
C LEU A 93 3.88 14.18 7.05
N GLY A 94 2.67 14.60 6.70
CA GLY A 94 1.44 13.92 7.08
C GLY A 94 1.42 12.47 6.59
N HIS A 95 1.86 12.24 5.36
CA HIS A 95 1.97 10.90 4.78
C HIS A 95 3.06 10.04 5.45
N ILE A 96 4.23 10.61 5.79
CA ILE A 96 5.27 9.91 6.56
C ILE A 96 4.72 9.50 7.94
N PHE A 97 4.11 10.43 8.68
CA PHE A 97 3.55 10.13 10.00
C PHE A 97 2.37 9.15 9.92
N GLY A 98 1.56 9.24 8.88
CA GLY A 98 0.45 8.31 8.62
C GLY A 98 0.94 6.88 8.44
N PHE A 99 2.03 6.67 7.69
CA PHE A 99 2.66 5.37 7.52
C PHE A 99 3.05 4.75 8.88
N TRP A 100 3.84 5.46 9.66
CA TRP A 100 4.33 4.95 10.95
C TRP A 100 3.23 4.78 11.99
N ARG A 101 2.21 5.66 11.98
CA ARG A 101 1.04 5.54 12.85
C ARG A 101 0.20 4.31 12.53
N SER A 102 -0.07 4.07 11.24
CA SER A 102 -0.84 2.90 10.82
C SER A 102 -0.08 1.60 11.10
N PHE A 103 1.23 1.57 10.85
CA PHE A 103 2.07 0.43 11.21
C PHE A 103 2.07 0.18 12.73
N CYS A 104 2.17 1.24 13.55
CA CYS A 104 2.05 1.14 15.00
C CYS A 104 0.73 0.48 15.42
N THR A 105 -0.39 0.94 14.86
CA THR A 105 -1.71 0.41 15.20
C THR A 105 -1.85 -1.05 14.79
N ILE A 106 -1.39 -1.41 13.61
CA ILE A 106 -1.36 -2.80 13.14
C ILE A 106 -0.49 -3.66 14.05
N ASN A 107 0.73 -3.21 14.38
CA ASN A 107 1.64 -3.96 15.24
C ASN A 107 1.05 -4.23 16.64
N ARG A 108 0.23 -3.31 17.15
CA ARG A 108 -0.52 -3.50 18.41
C ARG A 108 -1.67 -4.50 18.26
N ALA A 109 -2.33 -4.52 17.10
CA ALA A 109 -3.52 -5.33 16.84
C ALA A 109 -3.19 -6.79 16.48
N VAL A 110 -1.96 -7.06 16.02
CA VAL A 110 -1.52 -8.40 15.65
C VAL A 110 -1.44 -9.29 16.88
N PRO A 111 -2.02 -10.52 16.84
CA PRO A 111 -1.87 -11.48 17.93
C PRO A 111 -0.41 -11.76 18.25
N ALA A 112 -0.06 -11.76 19.53
CA ALA A 112 1.26 -12.21 19.99
C ALA A 112 1.35 -13.74 19.77
N THR A 113 1.58 -14.17 18.56
CA THR A 113 1.99 -15.55 18.27
C THR A 113 3.45 -15.66 18.64
N GLY A 114 3.85 -16.74 19.34
CA GLY A 114 5.26 -16.96 19.74
C GLY A 114 6.25 -17.12 18.59
N GLU A 115 5.84 -16.82 17.36
CA GLU A 115 6.64 -16.85 16.13
C GLU A 115 7.38 -15.55 15.88
N SER A 116 8.61 -15.66 15.43
CA SER A 116 9.42 -14.50 15.03
C SER A 116 8.81 -13.84 13.78
N LEU A 117 8.32 -12.60 13.95
CA LEU A 117 7.87 -11.72 12.87
C LEU A 117 9.02 -10.88 12.30
N THR A 118 10.26 -11.22 12.63
CA THR A 118 11.44 -10.40 12.37
C THR A 118 11.64 -10.12 10.88
N GLU A 119 11.46 -11.12 10.03
CA GLU A 119 11.66 -10.97 8.57
C GLU A 119 10.65 -9.99 7.95
N VAL A 120 9.36 -10.19 8.24
CA VAL A 120 8.29 -9.34 7.72
C VAL A 120 8.45 -7.92 8.22
N LYS A 121 8.71 -7.73 9.52
CA LYS A 121 8.95 -6.40 10.09
C LYS A 121 10.20 -5.74 9.52
N THR A 122 11.27 -6.49 9.28
CA THR A 122 12.49 -5.95 8.68
C THR A 122 12.22 -5.37 7.31
N MET A 123 11.43 -6.08 6.48
CA MET A 123 11.01 -5.58 5.17
C MET A 123 10.22 -4.28 5.32
N ILE A 124 9.25 -4.23 6.23
CA ILE A 124 8.44 -3.02 6.48
C ILE A 124 9.31 -1.85 6.94
N TYR A 125 10.31 -2.08 7.78
CA TYR A 125 11.26 -1.03 8.17
C TYR A 125 12.07 -0.53 6.97
N ILE A 126 12.58 -1.42 6.12
CA ILE A 126 13.35 -1.04 4.93
C ILE A 126 12.51 -0.17 3.99
N ILE A 127 11.30 -0.62 3.63
CA ILE A 127 10.44 0.15 2.73
C ILE A 127 9.94 1.45 3.36
N GLY A 128 9.58 1.42 4.64
CA GLY A 128 9.08 2.60 5.37
C GLY A 128 10.16 3.66 5.58
N ILE A 129 11.41 3.28 5.87
CA ILE A 129 12.54 4.21 5.95
C ILE A 129 12.84 4.79 4.58
N SER A 130 12.92 3.96 3.54
CA SER A 130 13.16 4.41 2.15
C SER A 130 12.09 5.41 1.70
N TYR A 131 10.82 5.09 1.93
CA TYR A 131 9.68 5.96 1.66
C TYR A 131 9.76 7.28 2.45
N SER A 132 10.09 7.20 3.75
CA SER A 132 10.21 8.40 4.61
C SER A 132 11.34 9.32 4.14
N VAL A 133 12.47 8.77 3.73
CA VAL A 133 13.60 9.54 3.17
C VAL A 133 13.19 10.20 1.85
N GLU A 134 12.58 9.46 0.94
CA GLU A 134 12.11 10.00 -0.34
C GLU A 134 11.16 11.17 -0.13
N TYR A 135 10.11 10.98 0.70
CA TYR A 135 9.13 12.03 0.96
C TYR A 135 9.69 13.19 1.76
N ALA A 136 10.62 12.96 2.68
CA ALA A 136 11.26 14.04 3.43
C ALA A 136 12.14 14.91 2.53
N VAL A 137 12.95 14.30 1.65
CA VAL A 137 13.81 15.02 0.70
C VAL A 137 12.96 15.78 -0.31
N LYS A 138 11.98 15.10 -0.91
CA LYS A 138 11.07 15.73 -1.86
C LYS A 138 10.27 16.85 -1.21
N GLY A 139 9.71 16.62 -0.04
CA GLY A 139 8.95 17.62 0.70
C GLY A 139 9.79 18.82 1.12
N PHE A 140 11.04 18.61 1.55
CA PHE A 140 11.96 19.71 1.84
C PHE A 140 12.25 20.55 0.58
N TYR A 141 12.59 19.89 -0.52
CA TYR A 141 12.86 20.55 -1.79
C TYR A 141 11.63 21.35 -2.27
N GLU A 142 10.46 20.72 -2.35
CA GLU A 142 9.25 21.35 -2.87
C GLU A 142 8.74 22.50 -1.99
N ASN A 143 8.81 22.35 -0.66
CA ASN A 143 8.38 23.41 0.28
C ASN A 143 9.37 24.59 0.37
N THR A 144 10.58 24.45 -0.15
CA THR A 144 11.60 25.51 -0.18
C THR A 144 11.85 26.00 -1.60
N ILE A 145 12.65 25.27 -2.35
CA ILE A 145 13.09 25.63 -3.69
C ILE A 145 11.91 25.58 -4.68
N GLY A 146 11.16 24.48 -4.69
CA GLY A 146 10.01 24.28 -5.57
C GLY A 146 8.97 25.41 -5.43
N ARG A 147 8.67 25.83 -4.18
CA ARG A 147 7.72 26.92 -3.89
C ARG A 147 8.20 28.27 -4.44
N VAL A 148 9.50 28.58 -4.36
CA VAL A 148 10.06 29.80 -4.92
C VAL A 148 9.90 29.84 -6.44
N PHE A 149 10.24 28.73 -7.12
CA PHE A 149 10.11 28.63 -8.57
C PHE A 149 8.65 28.58 -9.03
N GLU A 150 7.77 28.00 -8.25
CA GLU A 150 6.32 28.05 -8.48
C GLU A 150 5.79 29.48 -8.39
N TRP A 151 6.20 30.25 -7.38
CA TRP A 151 5.84 31.64 -7.23
C TRP A 151 6.31 32.48 -8.43
N ILE A 152 7.54 32.23 -8.94
CA ILE A 152 8.05 32.90 -10.15
C ILE A 152 7.25 32.51 -11.40
N ARG A 153 6.84 31.27 -11.52
CA ARG A 153 6.02 30.76 -12.62
C ARG A 153 4.62 31.37 -12.64
N GLY A 154 4.03 31.64 -11.48
CA GLY A 154 2.62 31.95 -11.30
C GLY A 154 1.73 30.70 -11.47
N ASP A 155 0.46 30.89 -11.82
CA ASP A 155 -0.56 29.82 -11.86
C ASP A 155 -0.44 28.87 -13.07
N LYS A 156 0.43 29.16 -14.03
CA LYS A 156 0.56 28.35 -15.25
C LYS A 156 1.50 27.17 -15.00
N ARG A 157 1.03 25.96 -15.26
CA ARG A 157 1.88 24.75 -15.28
C ARG A 157 2.77 24.75 -16.52
N THR A 158 4.01 24.30 -16.33
CA THR A 158 4.92 24.06 -17.45
C THR A 158 4.67 22.69 -18.07
N PRO A 159 5.14 22.43 -19.30
CA PRO A 159 5.10 21.08 -19.88
C PRO A 159 5.76 20.02 -18.96
N GLN A 160 6.81 20.39 -18.23
CA GLN A 160 7.50 19.51 -17.28
C GLN A 160 6.65 19.22 -16.03
N ASP A 161 5.89 20.21 -15.51
CA ASP A 161 4.93 19.98 -14.42
C ASP A 161 3.87 18.96 -14.85
N GLU A 162 3.32 19.09 -16.08
CA GLU A 162 2.33 18.14 -16.62
C GLU A 162 2.94 16.76 -16.88
N PHE A 163 4.16 16.70 -17.37
CA PHE A 163 4.89 15.44 -17.56
C PHE A 163 5.10 14.74 -16.22
N GLY A 164 5.60 15.45 -15.20
CA GLY A 164 5.81 14.90 -13.85
C GLY A 164 4.51 14.36 -13.24
N ARG A 165 3.40 15.11 -13.40
CA ARG A 165 2.07 14.68 -12.96
C ARG A 165 1.63 13.40 -13.67
N ALA A 166 1.76 13.34 -14.99
CA ALA A 166 1.37 12.17 -15.78
C ALA A 166 2.21 10.93 -15.40
N VAL A 167 3.53 11.09 -15.22
CA VAL A 167 4.43 10.02 -14.79
C VAL A 167 4.06 9.54 -13.39
N LEU A 168 3.74 10.45 -12.45
CA LEU A 168 3.35 10.06 -11.10
C LEU A 168 2.05 9.25 -11.08
N GLN A 169 1.05 9.66 -11.87
CA GLN A 169 -0.22 8.93 -11.99
C GLN A 169 -0.03 7.55 -12.63
N ASP A 170 0.80 7.46 -13.68
CA ASP A 170 1.18 6.20 -14.32
C ASP A 170 1.94 5.29 -13.34
N TYR A 171 2.88 5.85 -12.58
CA TYR A 171 3.61 5.13 -11.55
C TYR A 171 2.68 4.60 -10.43
N ALA A 172 1.76 5.41 -9.94
CA ALA A 172 0.78 5.00 -8.95
C ALA A 172 -0.08 3.83 -9.47
N ALA A 173 -0.56 3.89 -10.71
CA ALA A 173 -1.30 2.80 -11.32
C ALA A 173 -0.47 1.51 -11.48
N PHE A 174 0.82 1.65 -11.83
CA PHE A 174 1.75 0.54 -11.97
C PHE A 174 1.96 -0.22 -10.65
N LEU A 175 2.06 0.51 -9.52
CA LEU A 175 2.29 -0.05 -8.19
C LEU A 175 1.19 -1.01 -7.72
N TYR A 176 -0.02 -0.94 -8.28
CA TYR A 176 -1.11 -1.87 -7.96
C TYR A 176 -0.89 -3.30 -8.46
N THR A 177 0.02 -3.50 -9.41
CA THR A 177 0.15 -4.78 -10.11
C THR A 177 1.58 -5.31 -10.15
N ILE A 178 2.58 -4.43 -10.07
CA ILE A 178 3.99 -4.78 -10.29
C ILE A 178 4.86 -4.04 -9.28
N PRO A 179 5.89 -4.69 -8.72
CA PRO A 179 6.83 -4.05 -7.79
C PRO A 179 7.50 -2.82 -8.39
N TRP A 180 7.66 -1.77 -7.58
CA TRP A 180 8.13 -0.45 -7.99
C TRP A 180 9.47 -0.43 -8.74
N TYR A 181 10.41 -1.32 -8.40
CA TYR A 181 11.74 -1.40 -9.04
C TYR A 181 11.72 -1.88 -10.49
N LYS A 182 10.57 -2.40 -10.96
CA LYS A 182 10.34 -2.77 -12.37
C LYS A 182 9.74 -1.63 -13.20
N TYR A 183 9.44 -0.48 -12.58
CA TYR A 183 8.90 0.67 -13.32
C TYR A 183 9.97 1.25 -14.27
N PRO A 184 9.62 1.60 -15.51
CA PRO A 184 10.59 2.01 -16.52
C PRO A 184 11.07 3.46 -16.35
N PHE A 185 11.70 3.78 -15.20
CA PHE A 185 12.19 5.12 -14.90
C PHE A 185 13.17 5.68 -15.93
N ARG A 186 13.94 4.81 -16.62
CA ARG A 186 14.85 5.23 -17.70
C ARG A 186 14.08 5.82 -18.88
N GLU A 187 13.00 5.15 -19.31
CA GLU A 187 12.14 5.66 -20.40
C GLU A 187 11.50 7.00 -20.01
N LYS A 188 11.12 7.16 -18.72
CA LYS A 188 10.58 8.43 -18.23
C LYS A 188 11.63 9.53 -18.23
N LEU A 189 12.87 9.22 -17.84
CA LEU A 189 13.99 10.16 -17.91
C LEU A 189 14.27 10.58 -19.36
N ASP A 190 14.32 9.62 -20.30
CA ASP A 190 14.53 9.89 -21.72
C ASP A 190 13.38 10.76 -22.29
N GLY A 191 12.13 10.49 -21.88
CA GLY A 191 10.97 11.28 -22.25
C GLY A 191 11.04 12.72 -21.73
N LEU A 192 11.50 12.92 -20.49
CA LEU A 192 11.71 14.26 -19.91
C LEU A 192 12.78 15.03 -20.70
N MET A 193 13.90 14.38 -21.04
CA MET A 193 14.98 15.00 -21.81
C MET A 193 14.53 15.37 -23.23
N ALA A 194 13.72 14.52 -23.86
CA ALA A 194 13.15 14.81 -25.19
C ALA A 194 12.17 16.00 -25.16
N LEU A 195 11.42 16.15 -24.07
CA LEU A 195 10.52 17.29 -23.88
C LEU A 195 11.28 18.61 -23.75
N SER A 196 12.45 18.58 -23.11
CA SER A 196 13.24 19.78 -22.81
C SER A 196 14.05 20.28 -24.00
N ALA A 197 14.39 19.42 -24.95
CA ALA A 197 15.36 19.70 -26.02
C ALA A 197 15.01 20.85 -27.00
N PRO A 198 13.74 21.13 -27.39
CA PRO A 198 13.44 22.19 -28.35
C PRO A 198 12.84 23.46 -27.74
N THR A 199 12.58 23.53 -26.45
CA THR A 199 11.78 24.62 -25.87
C THR A 199 12.67 25.69 -25.24
N PRO A 200 12.41 26.99 -25.50
CA PRO A 200 13.05 28.04 -24.71
C PRO A 200 12.65 27.84 -23.23
N SER A 201 13.61 27.36 -22.46
CA SER A 201 13.38 27.07 -21.06
C SER A 201 13.09 28.34 -20.28
N ASN A 202 11.87 28.45 -19.73
CA ASN A 202 11.69 29.37 -18.61
C ASN A 202 12.36 28.77 -17.35
N LEU A 203 12.58 29.59 -16.35
CA LEU A 203 13.33 29.19 -15.15
C LEU A 203 12.67 28.00 -14.42
N ARG A 204 11.33 27.94 -14.42
CA ARG A 204 10.58 26.80 -13.82
C ARG A 204 10.77 25.52 -14.60
N SER A 205 10.75 25.54 -15.92
CA SER A 205 11.00 24.37 -16.75
C SER A 205 12.38 23.77 -16.47
N TRP A 206 13.41 24.61 -16.42
CA TRP A 206 14.77 24.18 -16.07
C TRP A 206 14.85 23.54 -14.67
N GLU A 207 14.19 24.15 -13.69
CA GLU A 207 14.14 23.63 -12.34
C GLU A 207 13.42 22.26 -12.29
N ARG A 208 12.31 22.09 -13.01
CA ARG A 208 11.62 20.80 -13.10
C ARG A 208 12.45 19.72 -13.82
N ASP A 209 13.12 20.07 -14.90
CA ASP A 209 14.06 19.15 -15.58
C ASP A 209 15.12 18.65 -14.63
N PHE A 210 15.66 19.52 -13.78
CA PHE A 210 16.63 19.15 -12.77
C PHE A 210 16.01 18.27 -11.67
N ALA A 211 14.90 18.67 -11.09
CA ALA A 211 14.27 17.98 -9.96
C ALA A 211 13.75 16.60 -10.35
N LEU A 212 12.98 16.51 -11.42
CA LEU A 212 12.44 15.24 -11.93
C LEU A 212 13.56 14.33 -12.49
N GLY A 213 14.54 14.93 -13.19
CA GLY A 213 15.68 14.19 -13.71
C GLY A 213 16.53 13.58 -12.59
N ALA A 214 16.78 14.32 -11.52
CA ALA A 214 17.49 13.82 -10.34
C ALA A 214 16.69 12.70 -9.64
N GLU A 215 15.37 12.87 -9.48
CA GLU A 215 14.51 11.85 -8.90
C GLU A 215 14.56 10.55 -9.71
N TYR A 216 14.35 10.62 -11.02
CA TYR A 216 14.38 9.42 -11.87
C TYR A 216 15.75 8.77 -11.91
N PHE A 217 16.82 9.55 -11.94
CA PHE A 217 18.18 9.01 -11.89
C PHE A 217 18.45 8.21 -10.60
N VAL A 218 18.07 8.74 -9.45
CA VAL A 218 18.18 8.03 -8.16
C VAL A 218 17.35 6.76 -8.17
N LYS A 219 16.11 6.81 -8.65
CA LYS A 219 15.21 5.64 -8.74
C LYS A 219 15.77 4.56 -9.68
N ILE A 220 16.38 4.92 -10.81
CA ILE A 220 17.06 3.98 -11.71
C ILE A 220 18.20 3.26 -10.99
N GLY A 221 19.04 4.00 -10.27
CA GLY A 221 20.16 3.42 -9.51
C GLY A 221 19.69 2.46 -8.42
N TYR A 222 18.70 2.89 -7.66
CA TYR A 222 18.15 2.09 -6.55
C TYR A 222 17.39 0.84 -7.05
N ALA A 223 16.57 0.98 -8.09
CA ALA A 223 15.88 -0.15 -8.71
C ALA A 223 16.87 -1.19 -9.26
N SER A 224 17.96 -0.74 -9.90
CA SER A 224 19.01 -1.64 -10.39
C SER A 224 19.73 -2.39 -9.27
N LEU A 225 19.90 -1.76 -8.12
CA LEU A 225 20.51 -2.40 -6.95
C LEU A 225 19.61 -3.50 -6.38
N ILE A 226 18.31 -3.21 -6.23
CA ILE A 226 17.32 -4.17 -5.73
C ILE A 226 17.21 -5.35 -6.69
N GLN A 227 17.10 -5.11 -8.00
CA GLN A 227 17.01 -6.19 -9.00
C GLN A 227 18.19 -7.15 -8.88
N LYS A 228 19.42 -6.61 -8.78
CA LYS A 228 20.63 -7.46 -8.60
C LYS A 228 20.59 -8.27 -7.31
N ALA A 229 20.06 -7.69 -6.21
CA ALA A 229 19.95 -8.40 -4.94
C ALA A 229 18.93 -9.55 -5.01
N LEU A 230 17.80 -9.33 -5.70
CA LEU A 230 16.76 -10.34 -5.90
C LEU A 230 17.22 -11.46 -6.85
N ASP A 231 17.91 -11.12 -7.93
CA ASP A 231 18.49 -12.12 -8.86
C ASP A 231 19.48 -13.05 -8.14
N ALA A 232 20.09 -12.59 -7.06
CA ALA A 232 21.01 -13.38 -6.24
C ALA A 232 20.31 -14.22 -5.15
N GLY A 233 19.08 -13.88 -4.76
CA GLY A 233 18.37 -14.47 -3.61
C GLY A 233 17.20 -15.40 -3.88
N GLY A 234 16.67 -15.42 -5.06
CA GLY A 234 15.80 -16.34 -5.80
C GLY A 234 14.71 -17.17 -5.12
N ASP A 235 13.78 -16.64 -4.34
CA ASP A 235 12.49 -17.32 -4.13
C ASP A 235 11.34 -16.46 -4.68
N ASP A 236 10.66 -17.01 -5.71
CA ASP A 236 9.42 -16.43 -6.23
C ASP A 236 8.30 -16.57 -5.19
N GLU A 237 7.77 -15.45 -4.69
CA GLU A 237 6.56 -15.46 -3.89
C GLU A 237 5.41 -16.15 -4.65
N PRO A 238 4.61 -17.02 -3.98
CA PRO A 238 3.44 -17.62 -4.61
C PRO A 238 2.49 -16.56 -5.13
N ARG A 239 2.19 -16.62 -6.42
CA ARG A 239 1.33 -15.65 -7.12
C ARG A 239 -0.16 -15.88 -6.91
N ASP A 240 -0.51 -17.01 -6.34
CA ASP A 240 -1.90 -17.43 -6.12
C ASP A 240 -2.18 -17.68 -4.63
N ILE A 241 -3.44 -17.55 -4.26
CA ILE A 241 -3.96 -17.82 -2.92
C ILE A 241 -5.15 -18.77 -3.01
N MET A 242 -5.31 -19.64 -2.00
CA MET A 242 -6.43 -20.55 -1.90
C MET A 242 -7.42 -20.07 -0.83
N PHE A 243 -8.71 -20.23 -1.09
CA PHE A 243 -9.77 -19.91 -0.14
C PHE A 243 -10.97 -20.85 -0.30
N VAL A 244 -11.77 -20.93 0.75
CA VAL A 244 -12.99 -21.71 0.77
C VAL A 244 -14.18 -20.83 0.53
N VAL A 245 -14.95 -21.16 -0.50
CA VAL A 245 -16.12 -20.42 -0.95
C VAL A 245 -17.31 -21.36 -1.06
N ALA A 246 -18.52 -20.83 -0.91
CA ALA A 246 -19.74 -21.58 -1.22
C ALA A 246 -19.68 -22.16 -2.65
N THR A 247 -20.29 -23.31 -2.86
CA THR A 247 -20.26 -24.00 -4.18
C THR A 247 -20.69 -23.05 -5.29
N LEU A 248 -19.75 -22.73 -6.19
CA LEU A 248 -19.98 -21.74 -7.25
C LEU A 248 -20.82 -22.31 -8.37
N PRO A 249 -21.87 -21.60 -8.81
CA PRO A 249 -22.60 -21.94 -10.02
C PRO A 249 -21.68 -21.92 -11.26
N PRO A 250 -21.92 -22.81 -12.26
CA PRO A 250 -21.12 -22.82 -13.49
C PRO A 250 -21.03 -21.46 -14.21
N GLN A 251 -22.10 -20.65 -14.13
CA GLN A 251 -22.15 -19.30 -14.72
C GLN A 251 -21.13 -18.35 -14.07
N VAL A 252 -20.93 -18.44 -12.75
CA VAL A 252 -19.93 -17.63 -12.02
C VAL A 252 -18.52 -18.03 -12.43
N LEU A 253 -18.23 -19.33 -12.53
CA LEU A 253 -16.93 -19.83 -13.00
C LEU A 253 -16.66 -19.43 -14.46
N ALA A 254 -17.68 -19.41 -15.30
CA ALA A 254 -17.55 -18.98 -16.69
C ALA A 254 -17.32 -17.47 -16.81
N SER A 255 -17.91 -16.66 -15.93
CA SER A 255 -17.71 -15.20 -15.93
C SER A 255 -16.43 -14.74 -15.25
N GLU A 256 -15.86 -15.57 -14.35
CA GLU A 256 -14.62 -15.25 -13.63
C GLU A 256 -13.57 -16.39 -13.77
N PRO A 257 -12.95 -16.51 -14.95
CA PRO A 257 -12.01 -17.60 -15.27
C PRO A 257 -10.70 -17.56 -14.44
N ARG A 258 -10.46 -16.49 -13.69
CA ARG A 258 -9.31 -16.39 -12.76
C ARG A 258 -9.51 -17.28 -11.53
N ILE A 259 -10.75 -17.68 -11.20
CA ILE A 259 -11.04 -18.63 -10.14
C ILE A 259 -10.83 -20.06 -10.68
N LYS A 260 -9.92 -20.81 -10.07
CA LYS A 260 -9.62 -22.20 -10.40
C LYS A 260 -10.17 -23.12 -9.30
N PRO A 261 -11.23 -23.89 -9.55
CA PRO A 261 -11.69 -24.89 -8.61
C PRO A 261 -10.60 -25.96 -8.38
N ILE A 262 -10.33 -26.27 -7.11
CA ILE A 262 -9.38 -27.33 -6.72
C ILE A 262 -10.16 -28.61 -6.41
N ARG A 263 -11.08 -28.55 -5.42
CA ARG A 263 -11.95 -29.66 -5.09
C ARG A 263 -13.18 -29.21 -4.28
N ALA A 264 -14.25 -30.00 -4.37
CA ALA A 264 -15.37 -29.89 -3.44
C ALA A 264 -14.96 -30.37 -2.05
N LEU A 265 -15.32 -29.66 -1.01
CA LEU A 265 -15.12 -30.05 0.38
C LEU A 265 -16.32 -30.80 0.93
N ASN A 266 -17.51 -30.35 0.59
CA ASN A 266 -18.80 -30.96 0.87
C ASN A 266 -19.86 -30.44 -0.12
N ALA A 267 -21.15 -30.63 0.17
CA ALA A 267 -22.23 -30.17 -0.72
C ALA A 267 -22.33 -28.63 -0.79
N GLU A 268 -21.88 -27.90 0.23
CA GLU A 268 -22.04 -26.45 0.36
C GLU A 268 -20.75 -25.69 0.06
N TRP A 269 -19.57 -26.27 0.25
CA TRP A 269 -18.28 -25.60 0.22
C TRP A 269 -17.28 -26.24 -0.74
N GLN A 270 -16.52 -25.42 -1.40
CA GLN A 270 -15.42 -25.83 -2.27
C GLN A 270 -14.15 -25.02 -2.02
N LEU A 271 -13.02 -25.66 -2.23
CA LEU A 271 -11.70 -25.02 -2.24
C LEU A 271 -11.40 -24.53 -3.65
N VAL A 272 -11.01 -23.28 -3.74
CA VAL A 272 -10.61 -22.64 -5.00
C VAL A 272 -9.29 -21.92 -4.84
N GLN A 273 -8.64 -21.63 -5.98
CA GLN A 273 -7.41 -20.84 -6.09
C GLN A 273 -7.66 -19.64 -6.99
N ALA A 274 -7.09 -18.50 -6.65
CA ALA A 274 -7.14 -17.30 -7.45
C ALA A 274 -5.85 -16.47 -7.33
N PRO A 275 -5.57 -15.56 -8.29
CA PRO A 275 -4.44 -14.65 -8.19
C PRO A 275 -4.54 -13.74 -6.95
N ARG A 276 -3.39 -13.36 -6.39
CA ARG A 276 -3.24 -12.44 -5.25
C ARG A 276 -3.42 -10.97 -5.65
N TYR A 277 -3.27 -10.09 -4.67
CA TYR A 277 -3.22 -8.63 -4.78
C TYR A 277 -4.52 -8.02 -5.31
N LYS A 278 -4.45 -7.08 -6.24
CA LYS A 278 -5.61 -6.40 -6.81
C LYS A 278 -6.63 -7.37 -7.41
N ALA A 279 -6.14 -8.42 -8.08
CA ALA A 279 -7.01 -9.42 -8.70
C ALA A 279 -7.87 -10.16 -7.66
N LEU A 280 -7.30 -10.51 -6.50
CA LEU A 280 -8.07 -11.09 -5.40
C LEU A 280 -9.18 -10.15 -4.93
N THR A 281 -8.86 -8.87 -4.75
CA THR A 281 -9.86 -7.86 -4.34
C THR A 281 -11.02 -7.79 -5.31
N GLU A 282 -10.75 -7.75 -6.61
CA GLU A 282 -11.80 -7.72 -7.65
C GLU A 282 -12.67 -8.98 -7.62
N ILE A 283 -12.04 -10.15 -7.51
CA ILE A 283 -12.72 -11.45 -7.44
C ILE A 283 -13.61 -11.52 -6.20
N LEU A 284 -13.06 -11.26 -5.02
CA LEU A 284 -13.83 -11.32 -3.77
C LEU A 284 -14.98 -10.32 -3.78
N GLN A 285 -14.75 -9.09 -4.24
CA GLN A 285 -15.82 -8.09 -4.36
C GLN A 285 -16.94 -8.59 -5.28
N GLY A 286 -16.60 -9.18 -6.42
CA GLY A 286 -17.58 -9.75 -7.36
C GLY A 286 -18.39 -10.90 -6.75
N LEU A 287 -17.77 -11.76 -5.95
CA LEU A 287 -18.47 -12.85 -5.24
C LEU A 287 -19.40 -12.29 -4.14
N LEU A 288 -18.92 -11.35 -3.33
CA LEU A 288 -19.73 -10.73 -2.28
C LEU A 288 -20.92 -9.96 -2.81
N ASP A 289 -20.79 -9.31 -3.96
CA ASP A 289 -21.87 -8.57 -4.63
C ASP A 289 -22.97 -9.49 -5.15
N GLN A 290 -22.61 -10.74 -5.43
CA GLN A 290 -23.55 -11.80 -5.79
C GLN A 290 -24.11 -12.55 -4.56
N GLY A 291 -23.70 -12.17 -3.34
CA GLY A 291 -24.14 -12.83 -2.11
C GLY A 291 -23.46 -14.17 -1.86
N ILE A 292 -22.35 -14.47 -2.52
CA ILE A 292 -21.61 -15.72 -2.39
C ILE A 292 -20.72 -15.67 -1.13
N GLY A 293 -20.98 -16.54 -0.17
CA GLY A 293 -20.29 -16.60 1.11
C GLY A 293 -18.89 -17.23 1.01
N LEU A 294 -18.02 -16.78 1.91
CA LEU A 294 -16.69 -17.38 2.14
C LEU A 294 -16.66 -17.99 3.53
N ALA A 295 -15.93 -19.07 3.72
CA ALA A 295 -15.73 -19.68 5.03
C ALA A 295 -14.37 -19.33 5.63
N GLU A 296 -13.31 -19.43 4.85
CA GLU A 296 -11.94 -19.06 5.24
C GLU A 296 -11.09 -18.67 4.03
N ILE A 297 -10.06 -17.87 4.26
CA ILE A 297 -9.06 -17.48 3.26
C ILE A 297 -7.68 -17.90 3.79
N ALA A 298 -6.94 -18.68 3.01
CA ALA A 298 -5.61 -19.17 3.40
C ALA A 298 -5.59 -19.86 4.78
N GLY A 299 -6.68 -20.57 5.14
CA GLY A 299 -6.84 -21.23 6.43
C GLY A 299 -7.13 -20.31 7.61
N ASN A 300 -7.55 -19.07 7.36
CA ASN A 300 -7.84 -18.05 8.38
C ASN A 300 -9.30 -17.58 8.31
N HIS A 301 -9.86 -17.24 9.48
CA HIS A 301 -11.24 -16.77 9.65
C HIS A 301 -11.35 -15.26 9.77
N ASP A 302 -10.24 -14.56 9.81
CA ASP A 302 -10.15 -13.11 9.85
C ASP A 302 -9.28 -12.61 8.71
N ILE A 303 -9.60 -11.43 8.18
CA ILE A 303 -8.81 -10.75 7.15
C ILE A 303 -8.78 -9.26 7.45
N LEU A 304 -7.69 -8.59 7.09
CA LEU A 304 -7.66 -7.14 7.04
C LEU A 304 -8.29 -6.66 5.73
N ILE A 305 -9.19 -5.70 5.84
CA ILE A 305 -9.71 -4.96 4.69
C ILE A 305 -9.53 -3.46 4.90
N THR A 306 -9.33 -2.71 3.83
CA THR A 306 -9.54 -1.26 3.86
C THR A 306 -10.85 -0.90 3.20
N VAL A 307 -11.48 0.14 3.76
CA VAL A 307 -12.74 0.68 3.24
C VAL A 307 -12.60 2.19 3.06
N ILE A 308 -13.21 2.72 2.00
CA ILE A 308 -13.39 4.15 1.80
C ILE A 308 -14.79 4.49 2.30
N ALA A 309 -14.86 5.40 3.26
CA ALA A 309 -16.12 5.79 3.90
C ALA A 309 -16.22 7.31 4.03
N PRO A 310 -17.42 7.90 3.98
CA PRO A 310 -17.62 9.28 4.40
C PRO A 310 -17.13 9.48 5.85
N ASP A 311 -16.59 10.64 6.18
CA ASP A 311 -16.05 10.92 7.53
C ASP A 311 -17.12 10.74 8.62
N ALA A 312 -18.37 11.09 8.31
CA ALA A 312 -19.50 10.96 9.23
C ALA A 312 -20.03 9.52 9.38
N ALA A 313 -19.59 8.58 8.52
CA ALA A 313 -20.08 7.20 8.56
C ALA A 313 -19.52 6.46 9.79
N LYS A 314 -20.41 5.87 10.58
CA LYS A 314 -20.01 4.96 11.66
C LYS A 314 -19.71 3.58 11.06
N LEU A 315 -18.54 3.03 11.38
CA LEU A 315 -18.11 1.70 10.90
C LEU A 315 -18.22 0.61 11.98
N ASP A 316 -19.08 0.84 12.98
CA ASP A 316 -19.44 -0.19 13.96
C ASP A 316 -20.37 -1.21 13.27
N ILE A 317 -19.77 -2.21 12.65
CA ILE A 317 -20.42 -3.27 11.88
C ILE A 317 -20.12 -4.60 12.56
N LYS A 318 -21.16 -5.42 12.75
CA LYS A 318 -20.98 -6.75 13.34
C LYS A 318 -19.95 -7.57 12.54
N GLY A 319 -19.02 -8.19 13.24
CA GLY A 319 -17.95 -8.98 12.61
C GLY A 319 -16.77 -8.17 12.12
N THR A 320 -16.73 -6.87 12.42
CA THR A 320 -15.56 -6.01 12.16
C THR A 320 -15.02 -5.38 13.43
N MET A 321 -13.75 -4.97 13.36
CA MET A 321 -13.08 -4.12 14.34
C MET A 321 -12.26 -3.08 13.61
N GLU A 322 -12.56 -1.81 13.79
CA GLU A 322 -11.77 -0.72 13.22
C GLU A 322 -10.41 -0.66 13.91
N LEU A 323 -9.34 -0.75 13.13
CA LEU A 323 -7.95 -0.72 13.60
C LEU A 323 -7.36 0.68 13.47
N PHE A 324 -7.61 1.35 12.35
CA PHE A 324 -7.11 2.69 12.07
C PHE A 324 -8.03 3.45 11.13
N SER A 325 -7.89 4.76 11.14
CA SER A 325 -8.56 5.69 10.23
C SER A 325 -7.57 6.74 9.75
N LEU A 326 -7.57 6.99 8.43
CA LEU A 326 -6.70 7.93 7.75
C LEU A 326 -7.54 8.86 6.89
N GLU A 327 -7.34 10.16 7.04
CA GLU A 327 -7.94 11.16 6.16
C GLU A 327 -7.38 11.04 4.74
N LEU A 328 -8.20 11.34 3.74
CA LEU A 328 -7.81 11.29 2.34
C LEU A 328 -7.64 12.71 1.79
N ASP A 329 -6.39 13.19 1.71
CA ASP A 329 -6.07 14.51 1.15
C ASP A 329 -6.61 14.68 -0.28
N ALA A 330 -6.62 13.59 -1.04
CA ALA A 330 -7.13 13.56 -2.40
C ALA A 330 -8.66 13.57 -2.50
N ARG A 331 -9.38 13.20 -1.42
CA ARG A 331 -10.85 13.12 -1.39
C ARG A 331 -11.42 13.68 -0.08
N PRO A 332 -11.45 15.01 0.08
CA PRO A 332 -11.99 15.65 1.28
C PRO A 332 -13.41 15.17 1.62
N GLY A 333 -13.69 14.95 2.90
CA GLY A 333 -14.96 14.41 3.38
C GLY A 333 -15.04 12.86 3.37
N PHE A 334 -13.94 12.19 3.01
CA PHE A 334 -13.81 10.75 3.06
C PHE A 334 -12.56 10.34 3.82
N ARG A 335 -12.62 9.15 4.42
CA ARG A 335 -11.50 8.53 5.12
C ARG A 335 -11.27 7.10 4.64
N ARG A 336 -10.05 6.63 4.73
CA ARG A 336 -9.68 5.22 4.61
C ARG A 336 -9.65 4.61 6.00
N ALA A 337 -10.47 3.60 6.26
CA ALA A 337 -10.44 2.87 7.52
C ALA A 337 -9.95 1.43 7.29
N GLY A 338 -9.05 0.97 8.16
CA GLY A 338 -8.63 -0.42 8.22
C GLY A 338 -9.49 -1.20 9.18
N LEU A 339 -10.14 -2.26 8.71
CA LEU A 339 -11.00 -3.12 9.49
C LEU A 339 -10.44 -4.54 9.54
N LYS A 340 -10.29 -5.12 10.74
CA LYS A 340 -10.25 -6.57 10.90
C LYS A 340 -11.67 -7.06 10.65
N ALA A 341 -11.88 -7.94 9.70
CA ALA A 341 -13.18 -8.44 9.30
C ALA A 341 -13.22 -9.97 9.38
N ARG A 342 -14.36 -10.51 9.81
CA ARG A 342 -14.61 -11.95 9.77
C ARG A 342 -14.93 -12.39 8.35
N VAL A 343 -14.21 -13.42 7.87
CA VAL A 343 -14.35 -13.95 6.50
C VAL A 343 -15.76 -14.47 6.24
N ASP A 344 -16.32 -15.20 7.19
CA ASP A 344 -17.66 -15.80 7.10
C ASP A 344 -18.82 -14.80 7.17
N GLN A 345 -18.53 -13.54 7.49
CA GLN A 345 -19.53 -12.43 7.53
C GLN A 345 -19.30 -11.39 6.45
N LEU A 346 -18.36 -11.59 5.53
CA LEU A 346 -18.00 -10.59 4.52
C LEU A 346 -19.17 -10.17 3.63
N VAL A 347 -20.11 -11.07 3.33
CA VAL A 347 -21.33 -10.72 2.53
C VAL A 347 -22.17 -9.68 3.26
N ASP A 348 -22.42 -9.89 4.56
CA ASP A 348 -23.25 -8.96 5.35
C ASP A 348 -22.49 -7.67 5.62
N ILE A 349 -21.18 -7.76 5.91
CA ILE A 349 -20.29 -6.59 6.06
C ILE A 349 -20.30 -5.74 4.79
N ASN A 350 -20.14 -6.34 3.60
CA ASN A 350 -20.16 -5.60 2.32
C ASN A 350 -21.50 -4.91 2.10
N ARG A 351 -22.62 -5.61 2.39
CA ARG A 351 -23.97 -5.03 2.28
C ARG A 351 -24.14 -3.84 3.22
N GLU A 352 -23.71 -3.98 4.48
CA GLU A 352 -23.86 -2.91 5.47
C GLU A 352 -22.94 -1.71 5.19
N LEU A 353 -21.73 -1.94 4.71
CA LEU A 353 -20.85 -0.87 4.22
C LEU A 353 -21.54 -0.04 3.12
N LYS A 354 -22.12 -0.71 2.13
CA LYS A 354 -22.82 -0.04 1.02
C LYS A 354 -24.01 0.82 1.52
N THR A 355 -24.77 0.36 2.52
CA THR A 355 -25.87 1.16 3.09
C THR A 355 -25.40 2.42 3.80
N ARG A 356 -24.13 2.44 4.26
CA ARG A 356 -23.48 3.59 4.90
C ARG A 356 -22.71 4.49 3.92
N GLY A 357 -22.83 4.22 2.61
CA GLY A 357 -22.10 4.95 1.58
C GLY A 357 -20.58 4.64 1.57
N ALA A 358 -20.20 3.54 2.21
CA ALA A 358 -18.82 3.05 2.23
C ALA A 358 -18.64 1.90 1.23
N SER A 359 -17.39 1.69 0.80
CA SER A 359 -17.02 0.58 -0.09
C SER A 359 -15.71 -0.04 0.33
N ILE A 360 -15.58 -1.35 0.16
CA ILE A 360 -14.30 -2.03 0.34
C ILE A 360 -13.35 -1.55 -0.76
N GLU A 361 -12.15 -1.14 -0.35
CA GLU A 361 -11.08 -0.71 -1.24
C GLU A 361 -10.13 -1.87 -1.57
N HIS A 362 -9.77 -2.66 -0.56
CA HIS A 362 -8.84 -3.75 -0.73
C HIS A 362 -9.04 -4.85 0.32
N PHE A 363 -8.80 -6.11 -0.09
CA PHE A 363 -8.65 -7.27 0.79
C PHE A 363 -7.16 -7.62 0.85
N TYR A 364 -6.59 -7.59 2.06
CA TYR A 364 -5.17 -7.86 2.24
C TYR A 364 -4.94 -9.36 2.33
N ASP A 365 -4.29 -9.89 1.32
CA ASP A 365 -3.94 -11.31 1.25
C ASP A 365 -2.82 -11.67 2.26
N TYR A 366 -2.65 -12.95 2.47
CA TYR A 366 -1.75 -13.48 3.49
C TYR A 366 -0.35 -13.73 2.94
#